data_3ad7f73bf14da3735022d1c098b1439d
#
_entry.id   3ad7f73bf14da3735022d1c098b1439d
#
_cell.length_a   1.000
_cell.length_b   1.000
_cell.length_c   1.000
_cell.angle_alpha   90.00
_cell.angle_beta   90.00
_cell.angle_gamma   90.00
#
_symmetry.space_group_name_H-M   'P 1'
#
loop_
_entity.id
_entity.type
_entity.pdbx_description
1 polymer ?
#
loop_
_entity_poly.entity_id
_entity_poly.type
_entity_poly.pdbx_seq_one_letter_code
_entity_poly.pdbx_strand_id
1 'polypeptide(L)'
;PRAAEAFHQRYETPAGVDVMDGGTLGGWLLDEILSTRRMLVFDCCDFKEKPGTLKVLQKSDVKIWSSTKISPHQTGFNDLLASAAILGYELEDLAVVGIQPELLDDYGGSLSPLIRSRLDEAVELGAKFLEEWGVKLTPRPAGTKAAPLSFSVLELNEYEAGRPDAKEACRYGDERFLVRTAGHAVENPEETK
;
A
#
# COMPACT_ATOMS: atom_id res chain seq x y z
N PRO A 1 -3.39 -0.79 2.27
CA PRO A 1 -4.59 -0.94 3.10
C PRO A 1 -5.08 -2.39 3.16
N ARG A 2 -5.52 -3.02 2.05
CA ARG A 2 -6.26 -4.31 2.06
C ARG A 2 -5.49 -5.47 2.71
N ALA A 3 -4.19 -5.56 2.53
CA ALA A 3 -3.37 -6.57 3.20
C ALA A 3 -3.27 -6.30 4.71
N ALA A 4 -3.15 -5.05 5.14
CA ALA A 4 -3.17 -4.68 6.55
C ALA A 4 -4.53 -4.99 7.21
N GLU A 5 -5.64 -4.69 6.53
CA GLU A 5 -6.99 -5.05 6.97
C GLU A 5 -7.13 -6.58 7.09
N ALA A 6 -6.71 -7.34 6.06
CA ALA A 6 -6.78 -8.80 6.08
C ALA A 6 -5.92 -9.40 7.20
N PHE A 7 -4.73 -8.83 7.43
CA PHE A 7 -3.87 -9.20 8.54
C PHE A 7 -4.57 -8.95 9.89
N HIS A 8 -5.12 -7.75 10.09
CA HIS A 8 -5.82 -7.36 11.31
C HIS A 8 -7.06 -8.20 11.59
N GLN A 9 -7.78 -8.63 10.54
CA GLN A 9 -8.91 -9.55 10.67
C GLN A 9 -8.47 -10.97 11.03
N ARG A 10 -7.28 -11.40 10.61
CA ARG A 10 -6.76 -12.77 10.82
C ARG A 10 -6.06 -12.95 12.16
N TYR A 11 -5.35 -11.93 12.63
CA TYR A 11 -4.52 -12.03 13.81
C TYR A 11 -4.87 -10.99 14.88
N GLU A 12 -4.72 -11.41 16.13
CA GLU A 12 -4.64 -10.51 17.28
C GLU A 12 -3.16 -10.20 17.54
N THR A 13 -2.84 -8.93 17.68
CA THR A 13 -1.49 -8.47 17.98
C THR A 13 -1.32 -8.26 19.47
N PRO A 14 -0.15 -8.56 20.05
CA PRO A 14 0.13 -8.28 21.47
C PRO A 14 0.25 -6.78 21.72
N ALA A 15 0.23 -6.39 22.99
CA ALA A 15 0.48 -5.01 23.40
C ALA A 15 1.82 -4.51 22.85
N GLY A 16 1.84 -3.29 22.34
CA GLY A 16 2.99 -2.66 21.71
C GLY A 16 3.17 -3.00 20.23
N VAL A 17 2.20 -3.65 19.60
CA VAL A 17 2.12 -3.86 18.15
C VAL A 17 0.81 -3.29 17.63
N ASP A 18 0.91 -2.20 16.91
CA ASP A 18 -0.23 -1.51 16.31
C ASP A 18 -0.34 -1.86 14.83
N VAL A 19 -1.58 -2.00 14.35
CA VAL A 19 -1.89 -2.21 12.93
C VAL A 19 -2.73 -1.03 12.47
N MET A 20 -2.29 -0.40 11.38
CA MET A 20 -2.97 0.79 10.88
C MET A 20 -3.06 0.79 9.35
N ASP A 21 -4.01 1.53 8.83
CA ASP A 21 -4.02 1.94 7.43
C ASP A 21 -3.19 3.22 7.29
N GLY A 22 -2.01 3.12 6.71
CA GLY A 22 -1.11 4.24 6.49
C GLY A 22 -1.61 5.22 5.42
N GLY A 23 -2.60 4.83 4.63
CA GLY A 23 -3.14 5.65 3.54
C GLY A 23 -2.05 6.13 2.57
N THR A 24 -2.26 7.32 2.02
CA THR A 24 -1.32 8.01 1.12
C THR A 24 -0.78 9.32 1.71
N LEU A 25 -1.17 9.64 2.94
CA LEU A 25 -0.86 10.90 3.61
C LEU A 25 0.46 10.80 4.38
N GLY A 26 1.57 10.94 3.64
CA GLY A 26 2.92 10.77 4.18
C GLY A 26 3.17 11.48 5.52
N GLY A 27 2.85 12.77 5.65
CA GLY A 27 3.19 13.56 6.83
C GLY A 27 2.65 13.02 8.15
N TRP A 28 1.48 12.41 8.16
CA TRP A 28 0.85 11.83 9.36
C TRP A 28 1.59 10.58 9.88
N LEU A 29 2.30 9.88 9.01
CA LEU A 29 3.08 8.70 9.40
C LEU A 29 4.40 9.04 10.09
N LEU A 30 4.82 10.30 10.08
CA LEU A 30 6.09 10.66 10.69
C LEU A 30 6.09 10.41 12.20
N ASP A 31 5.02 10.77 12.89
CA ASP A 31 4.90 10.54 14.33
C ASP A 31 4.90 9.04 14.66
N GLU A 32 4.25 8.23 13.83
CA GLU A 32 4.25 6.78 13.95
C GLU A 32 5.66 6.21 13.75
N ILE A 33 6.38 6.69 12.74
CA ILE A 33 7.77 6.28 12.50
C ILE A 33 8.65 6.66 13.71
N LEU A 34 8.49 7.87 14.23
CA LEU A 34 9.29 8.36 15.37
C LEU A 34 8.98 7.64 16.68
N SER A 35 7.82 6.98 16.79
CA SER A 35 7.38 6.27 17.99
C SER A 35 7.59 4.76 17.93
N THR A 36 7.88 4.19 16.76
CA THR A 36 8.03 2.74 16.59
C THR A 36 9.47 2.32 16.33
N ARG A 37 9.89 1.18 16.89
CA ARG A 37 11.25 0.66 16.67
C ARG A 37 11.38 -0.14 15.39
N ARG A 38 10.32 -0.88 15.01
CA ARG A 38 10.30 -1.75 13.83
C ARG A 38 9.01 -1.54 13.07
N MET A 39 9.08 -1.56 11.77
CA MET A 39 7.93 -1.31 10.91
C MET A 39 7.83 -2.35 9.80
N LEU A 40 6.66 -2.99 9.69
CA LEU A 40 6.29 -3.82 8.56
C LEU A 40 5.26 -3.08 7.71
N VAL A 41 5.53 -2.96 6.43
CA VAL A 41 4.67 -2.26 5.46
C VAL A 41 4.16 -3.24 4.42
N PHE A 42 2.87 -3.18 4.11
CA PHE A 42 2.29 -3.81 2.93
C PHE A 42 2.06 -2.74 1.86
N ASP A 43 2.70 -2.88 0.72
CA ASP A 43 2.59 -1.86 -0.33
C ASP A 43 2.58 -2.48 -1.74
N CYS A 44 2.15 -1.65 -2.69
CA CYS A 44 2.22 -1.92 -4.11
C CYS A 44 3.59 -1.45 -4.63
N CYS A 45 4.38 -2.38 -5.14
CA CYS A 45 5.76 -2.12 -5.52
C CYS A 45 6.00 -2.50 -6.98
N ASP A 46 6.43 -1.55 -7.79
CA ASP A 46 6.83 -1.83 -9.16
C ASP A 46 8.26 -2.40 -9.20
N PHE A 47 8.35 -3.71 -9.21
CA PHE A 47 9.61 -4.47 -9.31
C PHE A 47 10.07 -4.70 -10.75
N LYS A 48 9.28 -4.26 -11.74
CA LYS A 48 9.47 -4.60 -13.16
C LYS A 48 9.38 -6.11 -13.42
N GLU A 49 8.51 -6.78 -12.68
CA GLU A 49 8.27 -8.22 -12.76
C GLU A 49 6.85 -8.54 -13.18
N LYS A 50 6.54 -9.83 -13.26
CA LYS A 50 5.18 -10.28 -13.60
C LYS A 50 4.18 -9.80 -12.54
N PRO A 51 3.00 -9.31 -12.94
CA PRO A 51 1.93 -8.96 -12.02
C PRO A 51 1.65 -10.06 -10.99
N GLY A 52 1.40 -9.68 -9.74
CA GLY A 52 1.17 -10.61 -8.64
C GLY A 52 2.45 -11.18 -8.00
N THR A 53 3.64 -10.83 -8.48
CA THR A 53 4.89 -11.21 -7.82
C THR A 53 4.97 -10.55 -6.45
N LEU A 54 5.20 -11.35 -5.41
CA LEU A 54 5.44 -10.89 -4.04
C LEU A 54 6.93 -10.92 -3.73
N LYS A 55 7.43 -9.87 -3.09
CA LYS A 55 8.79 -9.77 -2.56
C LYS A 55 8.78 -9.11 -1.20
N VAL A 56 9.71 -9.53 -0.34
CA VAL A 56 9.97 -8.83 0.92
C VAL A 56 11.29 -8.08 0.77
N LEU A 57 11.21 -6.76 0.91
CA LEU A 57 12.37 -5.89 0.96
C LEU A 57 12.71 -5.63 2.43
N GLN A 58 13.94 -5.85 2.83
CA GLN A 58 14.43 -5.51 4.15
C GLN A 58 15.06 -4.11 4.16
N LYS A 59 15.39 -3.59 5.32
CA LYS A 59 15.87 -2.21 5.54
C LYS A 59 16.92 -1.73 4.51
N SER A 60 17.91 -2.56 4.19
CA SER A 60 18.94 -2.24 3.19
C SER A 60 18.37 -2.15 1.78
N ASP A 61 17.51 -3.10 1.43
CA ASP A 61 16.92 -3.20 0.09
C ASP A 61 15.91 -2.09 -0.14
N VAL A 62 15.18 -1.68 0.91
CA VAL A 62 14.24 -0.54 0.85
C VAL A 62 14.99 0.73 0.50
N LYS A 63 16.14 1.01 1.12
CA LYS A 63 16.97 2.18 0.81
C LYS A 63 17.42 2.19 -0.66
N ILE A 64 17.84 1.04 -1.19
CA ILE A 64 18.30 0.90 -2.59
C ILE A 64 17.12 1.03 -3.55
N TRP A 65 16.06 0.27 -3.31
CA TRP A 65 14.87 0.26 -4.16
C TRP A 65 14.21 1.64 -4.24
N SER A 66 14.13 2.33 -3.13
CA SER A 66 13.52 3.65 -3.04
C SER A 66 14.29 4.74 -3.77
N SER A 67 15.62 4.65 -3.83
CA SER A 67 16.45 5.60 -4.57
C SER A 67 16.29 5.52 -6.09
N THR A 68 15.69 4.44 -6.61
CA THR A 68 15.53 4.19 -8.04
C THR A 68 14.13 4.49 -8.57
N LYS A 69 13.19 4.93 -7.73
CA LYS A 69 11.75 5.05 -8.08
C LYS A 69 11.24 6.47 -7.98
N ILE A 70 10.45 6.85 -8.99
CA ILE A 70 9.81 8.16 -9.12
C ILE A 70 8.28 7.96 -9.08
N SER A 71 7.76 7.49 -7.95
CA SER A 71 6.32 7.47 -7.70
C SER A 71 6.02 8.43 -6.55
N PRO A 72 4.97 9.26 -6.60
CA PRO A 72 4.62 10.18 -5.52
C PRO A 72 4.41 9.47 -4.18
N HIS A 73 3.86 8.26 -4.17
CA HIS A 73 3.68 7.46 -2.97
C HIS A 73 5.00 6.98 -2.36
N GLN A 74 5.92 6.56 -3.21
CA GLN A 74 7.22 6.03 -2.79
C GLN A 74 8.14 7.16 -2.34
N THR A 75 8.07 8.30 -3.01
CA THR A 75 8.76 9.52 -2.59
C THR A 75 8.28 9.90 -1.19
N GLY A 76 6.97 9.89 -0.93
CA GLY A 76 6.41 10.23 0.38
C GLY A 76 6.96 9.38 1.53
N PHE A 77 7.03 8.06 1.39
CA PHE A 77 7.55 7.19 2.45
C PHE A 77 9.06 7.36 2.66
N ASN A 78 9.83 7.54 1.58
CA ASN A 78 11.26 7.80 1.68
C ASN A 78 11.56 9.15 2.30
N ASP A 79 10.80 10.18 1.95
CA ASP A 79 10.93 11.51 2.53
C ASP A 79 10.65 11.48 4.03
N LEU A 80 9.71 10.63 4.47
CA LEU A 80 9.46 10.41 5.89
C LEU A 80 10.62 9.73 6.60
N LEU A 81 11.20 8.68 6.01
CA LEU A 81 12.38 8.03 6.57
C LEU A 81 13.58 8.97 6.61
N ALA A 82 13.76 9.79 5.57
CA ALA A 82 14.79 10.82 5.53
C ALA A 82 14.54 11.91 6.59
N SER A 83 13.29 12.34 6.75
CA SER A 83 12.91 13.32 7.78
C SER A 83 13.14 12.78 9.19
N ALA A 84 12.78 11.52 9.44
CA ALA A 84 13.08 10.86 10.70
C ALA A 84 14.59 10.80 10.97
N ALA A 85 15.40 10.47 9.96
CA ALA A 85 16.85 10.46 10.07
C ALA A 85 17.45 11.85 10.36
N ILE A 86 16.91 12.92 9.75
CA ILE A 86 17.30 14.31 10.04
C ILE A 86 16.98 14.67 11.50
N LEU A 87 15.86 14.15 12.03
CA LEU A 87 15.49 14.31 13.45
C LEU A 87 16.30 13.40 14.40
N GLY A 88 17.26 12.65 13.86
CA GLY A 88 18.13 11.76 14.65
C GLY A 88 17.49 10.42 14.98
N TYR A 89 16.42 10.02 14.28
CA TYR A 89 15.73 8.76 14.49
C TYR A 89 15.90 7.81 13.31
N GLU A 90 16.26 6.57 13.61
CA GLU A 90 16.25 5.47 12.63
C GLU A 90 15.51 4.27 13.20
N LEU A 91 14.67 3.65 12.37
CA LEU A 91 14.07 2.37 12.71
C LEU A 91 15.16 1.32 12.96
N GLU A 92 14.98 0.49 13.99
CA GLU A 92 15.86 -0.67 14.23
C GLU A 92 15.76 -1.64 13.05
N ASP A 93 14.52 -1.88 12.57
CA ASP A 93 14.26 -2.73 11.42
C ASP A 93 13.07 -2.25 10.59
N LEU A 94 13.10 -2.56 9.30
CA LEU A 94 12.06 -2.20 8.35
C LEU A 94 11.92 -3.33 7.33
N ALA A 95 10.70 -3.79 7.12
CA ALA A 95 10.37 -4.72 6.05
C ALA A 95 9.17 -4.21 5.23
N VAL A 96 9.23 -4.39 3.92
CA VAL A 96 8.13 -4.09 3.01
C VAL A 96 7.73 -5.37 2.29
N VAL A 97 6.53 -5.85 2.55
CA VAL A 97 5.90 -6.91 1.76
C VAL A 97 5.28 -6.23 0.55
N GLY A 98 6.00 -6.24 -0.54
CA GLY A 98 5.62 -5.59 -1.80
C GLY A 98 4.96 -6.56 -2.77
N ILE A 99 3.94 -6.09 -3.48
CA ILE A 99 3.30 -6.83 -4.56
C ILE A 99 3.44 -6.06 -5.87
N GLN A 100 3.87 -6.75 -6.95
CA GLN A 100 3.87 -6.19 -8.30
C GLN A 100 2.42 -5.97 -8.76
N PRO A 101 2.00 -4.73 -9.04
CA PRO A 101 0.65 -4.46 -9.53
C PRO A 101 0.45 -4.97 -10.95
N GLU A 102 -0.81 -5.23 -11.30
CA GLU A 102 -1.23 -5.53 -12.66
C GLU A 102 -1.51 -4.24 -13.44
N LEU A 103 -2.14 -3.28 -12.79
CA LEU A 103 -2.49 -1.98 -13.34
C LEU A 103 -1.98 -0.89 -12.39
N LEU A 104 -1.32 0.13 -12.93
CA LEU A 104 -0.86 1.31 -12.18
C LEU A 104 -1.74 2.54 -12.44
N ASP A 105 -2.37 2.59 -13.62
CA ASP A 105 -3.07 3.78 -14.09
C ASP A 105 -4.57 3.77 -13.78
N ASP A 106 -5.06 2.79 -13.02
CA ASP A 106 -6.46 2.72 -12.60
C ASP A 106 -6.70 3.57 -11.34
N TYR A 107 -6.80 4.87 -11.53
CA TYR A 107 -7.02 5.82 -10.45
C TYR A 107 -8.35 5.53 -9.73
N GLY A 108 -8.32 5.35 -8.41
CA GLY A 108 -9.49 4.94 -7.63
C GLY A 108 -9.93 3.50 -7.89
N GLY A 109 -9.13 2.70 -8.57
CA GLY A 109 -9.36 1.29 -8.80
C GLY A 109 -9.31 0.45 -7.53
N SER A 110 -9.98 -0.71 -7.59
CA SER A 110 -9.87 -1.74 -6.55
C SER A 110 -8.82 -2.79 -6.95
N LEU A 111 -8.68 -3.82 -6.12
CA LEU A 111 -7.77 -4.92 -6.41
C LEU A 111 -8.27 -5.71 -7.62
N SER A 112 -7.40 -5.93 -8.61
CA SER A 112 -7.72 -6.89 -9.67
C SER A 112 -7.88 -8.30 -9.09
N PRO A 113 -8.59 -9.22 -9.79
CA PRO A 113 -8.76 -10.59 -9.32
C PRO A 113 -7.42 -11.28 -9.02
N LEU A 114 -6.40 -11.03 -9.83
CA LEU A 114 -5.05 -11.57 -9.63
C LEU A 114 -4.45 -11.06 -8.32
N ILE A 115 -4.45 -9.74 -8.09
CA ILE A 115 -3.88 -9.15 -6.87
C ILE A 115 -4.68 -9.57 -5.64
N ARG A 116 -6.01 -9.66 -5.75
CA ARG A 116 -6.87 -10.15 -4.69
C ARG A 116 -6.51 -11.59 -4.27
N SER A 117 -6.22 -12.46 -5.23
CA SER A 117 -5.84 -13.84 -4.96
C SER A 117 -4.49 -13.98 -4.24
N ARG A 118 -3.67 -12.94 -4.23
CA ARG A 118 -2.35 -12.93 -3.58
C ARG A 118 -2.36 -12.34 -2.17
N LEU A 119 -3.50 -11.80 -1.71
CA LEU A 119 -3.59 -11.16 -0.38
C LEU A 119 -3.25 -12.11 0.75
N ASP A 120 -3.74 -13.34 0.71
CA ASP A 120 -3.49 -14.33 1.76
C ASP A 120 -2.01 -14.63 1.90
N GLU A 121 -1.32 -14.82 0.78
CA GLU A 121 0.13 -15.06 0.78
C GLU A 121 0.90 -13.83 1.28
N ALA A 122 0.49 -12.63 0.91
CA ALA A 122 1.11 -11.40 1.43
C ALA A 122 0.96 -11.30 2.96
N VAL A 123 -0.23 -11.62 3.47
CA VAL A 123 -0.51 -11.64 4.92
C VAL A 123 0.35 -12.67 5.64
N GLU A 124 0.50 -13.88 5.08
CA GLU A 124 1.33 -14.93 5.65
C GLU A 124 2.82 -14.55 5.67
N LEU A 125 3.32 -13.93 4.60
CA LEU A 125 4.67 -13.38 4.56
C LEU A 125 4.90 -12.33 5.64
N GLY A 126 3.96 -11.40 5.81
CA GLY A 126 4.04 -10.39 6.86
C GLY A 126 3.98 -10.99 8.26
N ALA A 127 3.09 -11.96 8.50
CA ALA A 127 3.00 -12.66 9.77
C ALA A 127 4.32 -13.37 10.12
N LYS A 128 4.89 -14.09 9.17
CA LYS A 128 6.18 -14.77 9.35
C LYS A 128 7.30 -13.80 9.73
N PHE A 129 7.36 -12.63 9.06
CA PHE A 129 8.35 -11.60 9.38
C PHE A 129 8.18 -11.05 10.80
N LEU A 130 6.96 -10.80 11.23
CA LEU A 130 6.69 -10.36 12.60
C LEU A 130 7.07 -11.42 13.63
N GLU A 131 6.83 -12.69 13.34
CA GLU A 131 7.26 -13.82 14.19
C GLU A 131 8.79 -13.92 14.28
N GLU A 132 9.52 -13.71 13.17
CA GLU A 132 10.98 -13.62 13.15
C GLU A 132 11.49 -12.45 14.01
N TRP A 133 10.75 -11.36 14.11
CA TRP A 133 11.03 -10.26 15.03
C TRP A 133 10.61 -10.54 16.48
N GLY A 134 10.06 -11.72 16.75
CA GLY A 134 9.65 -12.14 18.09
C GLY A 134 8.23 -11.72 18.50
N VAL A 135 7.42 -11.23 17.55
CA VAL A 135 6.01 -10.90 17.80
C VAL A 135 5.20 -12.19 17.86
N LYS A 136 4.51 -12.40 18.98
CA LYS A 136 3.59 -13.54 19.13
C LYS A 136 2.22 -13.18 18.57
N LEU A 137 1.93 -13.65 17.38
CA LEU A 137 0.62 -13.50 16.76
C LEU A 137 -0.33 -14.59 17.26
N THR A 138 -1.56 -14.22 17.57
CA THR A 138 -2.62 -15.16 17.93
C THR A 138 -3.66 -15.15 16.83
N PRO A 139 -3.96 -16.30 16.18
CA PRO A 139 -5.05 -16.34 15.21
C PRO A 139 -6.37 -15.91 15.88
N ARG A 140 -7.08 -15.01 15.23
CA ARG A 140 -8.37 -14.55 15.74
C ARG A 140 -9.40 -15.69 15.67
N PRO A 141 -10.20 -15.90 16.72
CA PRO A 141 -11.21 -16.95 16.72
C PRO A 141 -12.19 -16.82 15.57
N ALA A 142 -12.56 -17.93 14.96
CA ALA A 142 -13.51 -17.96 13.84
C ALA A 142 -14.83 -17.25 14.25
N GLY A 143 -15.32 -16.38 13.34
CA GLY A 143 -16.54 -15.62 13.56
C GLY A 143 -16.39 -14.31 14.36
N THR A 144 -15.20 -14.02 14.92
CA THR A 144 -14.91 -12.71 15.51
C THR A 144 -14.37 -11.76 14.44
N LYS A 145 -14.78 -10.49 14.52
CA LYS A 145 -14.29 -9.44 13.63
C LYS A 145 -13.48 -8.43 14.45
N ALA A 146 -12.33 -8.02 13.91
CA ALA A 146 -11.62 -6.88 14.42
C ALA A 146 -12.38 -5.58 14.09
N ALA A 147 -12.12 -4.53 14.86
CA ALA A 147 -12.57 -3.20 14.49
C ALA A 147 -11.95 -2.80 13.14
N PRO A 148 -12.67 -2.06 12.28
CA PRO A 148 -12.11 -1.59 11.02
C PRO A 148 -10.90 -0.67 11.28
N LEU A 149 -9.88 -0.74 10.43
CA LEU A 149 -8.69 0.13 10.49
C LEU A 149 -8.96 1.52 9.91
N SER A 150 -10.01 1.67 9.12
CA SER A 150 -10.36 2.90 8.41
C SER A 150 -11.85 3.20 8.53
N PHE A 151 -12.28 4.34 8.00
CA PHE A 151 -13.71 4.70 7.96
C PHE A 151 -14.49 3.67 7.13
N SER A 152 -15.75 3.44 7.49
CA SER A 152 -16.63 2.45 6.86
C SER A 152 -16.73 2.59 5.33
N VAL A 153 -16.73 3.83 4.82
CA VAL A 153 -16.75 4.12 3.38
C VAL A 153 -15.52 3.60 2.63
N LEU A 154 -14.45 3.30 3.34
CA LEU A 154 -13.22 2.72 2.78
C LEU A 154 -13.20 1.19 2.91
N GLU A 155 -14.19 0.58 3.55
CA GLU A 155 -14.33 -0.88 3.51
C GLU A 155 -14.47 -1.35 2.06
N LEU A 156 -13.90 -2.52 1.74
CA LEU A 156 -13.76 -2.98 0.36
C LEU A 156 -15.09 -2.99 -0.41
N ASN A 157 -16.15 -3.51 0.20
CA ASN A 157 -17.44 -3.62 -0.46
C ASN A 157 -18.09 -2.24 -0.70
N GLU A 158 -18.01 -1.35 0.29
CA GLU A 158 -18.54 0.03 0.18
C GLU A 158 -17.75 0.83 -0.85
N TYR A 159 -16.42 0.69 -0.83
CA TYR A 159 -15.52 1.33 -1.79
C TYR A 159 -15.81 0.87 -3.23
N GLU A 160 -15.98 -0.44 -3.44
CA GLU A 160 -16.28 -0.98 -4.77
C GLU A 160 -17.68 -0.62 -5.24
N ALA A 161 -18.68 -0.61 -4.33
CA ALA A 161 -20.03 -0.21 -4.65
C ALA A 161 -20.16 1.29 -4.97
N GLY A 162 -19.35 2.13 -4.33
CA GLY A 162 -19.29 3.58 -4.56
C GLY A 162 -18.46 4.00 -5.77
N ARG A 163 -17.79 3.06 -6.45
CA ARG A 163 -16.95 3.37 -7.60
C ARG A 163 -17.82 3.82 -8.79
N PRO A 164 -17.59 5.02 -9.34
CA PRO A 164 -18.34 5.48 -10.52
C PRO A 164 -18.05 4.59 -11.73
N ASP A 165 -19.02 4.48 -12.63
CA ASP A 165 -18.85 3.84 -13.94
C ASP A 165 -17.63 4.44 -14.68
N ALA A 166 -16.98 3.64 -15.51
CA ALA A 166 -15.82 4.07 -16.29
C ALA A 166 -16.11 5.28 -17.21
N LYS A 167 -17.40 5.47 -17.60
CA LYS A 167 -17.84 6.63 -18.39
C LYS A 167 -18.04 7.88 -17.54
N GLU A 168 -18.30 7.73 -16.25
CA GLU A 168 -18.52 8.82 -15.30
C GLU A 168 -17.24 9.19 -14.55
N ALA A 169 -16.29 8.24 -14.44
CA ALA A 169 -15.02 8.46 -13.79
C ALA A 169 -14.11 9.32 -14.65
N CYS A 170 -13.84 10.55 -14.22
CA CYS A 170 -12.85 11.41 -14.86
C CYS A 170 -11.44 10.91 -14.56
N ARG A 171 -10.95 9.93 -15.32
CA ARG A 171 -9.64 9.30 -15.12
C ARG A 171 -8.47 10.15 -15.61
N TYR A 172 -8.76 11.14 -16.45
CA TYR A 172 -7.75 12.00 -17.08
C TYR A 172 -7.77 13.45 -16.56
N GLY A 173 -8.53 13.72 -15.49
CA GLY A 173 -8.77 15.06 -15.02
C GLY A 173 -9.94 15.73 -15.75
N ASP A 174 -10.32 16.90 -15.30
CA ASP A 174 -11.38 17.70 -15.94
C ASP A 174 -10.82 18.32 -17.21
N GLU A 175 -11.39 17.99 -18.36
CA GLU A 175 -10.94 18.50 -19.70
C GLU A 175 -10.87 20.03 -19.76
N ARG A 176 -11.64 20.73 -18.91
CA ARG A 176 -11.60 22.20 -18.81
C ARG A 176 -10.26 22.73 -18.33
N PHE A 177 -9.49 21.90 -17.59
CA PHE A 177 -8.19 22.25 -17.02
C PHE A 177 -7.01 21.57 -17.73
N LEU A 178 -7.29 20.69 -18.71
CA LEU A 178 -6.24 20.13 -19.55
C LEU A 178 -5.76 21.22 -20.52
N VAL A 179 -4.61 21.79 -20.23
CA VAL A 179 -3.94 22.68 -21.19
C VAL A 179 -3.61 21.84 -22.43
N ARG A 180 -4.34 22.05 -23.51
CA ARG A 180 -3.99 21.51 -24.81
C ARG A 180 -2.68 22.17 -25.24
N THR A 181 -1.55 21.59 -24.86
CA THR A 181 -0.28 21.91 -25.49
C THR A 181 -0.38 21.45 -26.95
N ALA A 182 -0.41 22.41 -27.87
CA ALA A 182 -0.45 22.15 -29.27
C ALA A 182 0.71 21.21 -29.63
N GLY A 183 0.41 19.97 -30.03
CA GLY A 183 1.35 19.01 -30.55
C GLY A 183 1.36 17.61 -29.95
N HIS A 184 0.65 17.32 -28.85
CA HIS A 184 0.49 15.95 -28.37
C HIS A 184 -0.99 15.57 -28.38
N ALA A 185 -1.42 14.98 -29.50
CA ALA A 185 -2.67 14.21 -29.52
C ALA A 185 -2.45 12.98 -28.62
N VAL A 186 -3.16 12.92 -27.52
CA VAL A 186 -3.34 11.64 -26.80
C VAL A 186 -4.24 10.80 -27.70
N GLU A 187 -3.66 9.86 -28.43
CA GLU A 187 -4.44 8.89 -29.20
C GLU A 187 -5.27 8.08 -28.19
N ASN A 188 -6.57 8.18 -28.33
CA ASN A 188 -7.51 7.40 -27.54
C ASN A 188 -7.35 5.92 -27.97
N PRO A 189 -6.95 5.00 -27.08
CA PRO A 189 -6.71 3.60 -27.46
C PRO A 189 -7.96 2.84 -27.91
N GLU A 190 -9.14 3.42 -27.82
CA GLU A 190 -10.41 2.79 -28.19
C GLU A 190 -10.87 3.08 -29.63
N GLU A 191 -10.17 3.96 -30.39
CA GLU A 191 -10.56 4.25 -31.77
C GLU A 191 -9.83 3.42 -32.84
N THR A 192 -9.07 2.41 -32.45
CA THR A 192 -8.40 1.49 -33.38
C THR A 192 -8.98 0.08 -33.28
N LYS A 193 -10.27 -0.06 -33.65
CA LYS A 193 -10.84 -1.33 -34.12
C LYS A 193 -11.96 -1.10 -35.12
#